data_7ffd5aaac5e153d730b5373181a7e5c4
#
_entry.id   7ffd5aaac5e153d730b5373181a7e5c4
#
_cell.length_a   1.000
_cell.length_b   1.000
_cell.length_c   1.000
_cell.angle_alpha   90.00
_cell.angle_beta   90.00
_cell.angle_gamma   90.00
#
_symmetry.space_group_name_H-M   'P 1'
#
loop_
_entity.id
_entity.type
_entity.pdbx_description
1 polymer ?
#
loop_
_entity_poly.entity_id
_entity_poly.type
_entity_poly.pdbx_seq_one_letter_code
_entity_poly.pdbx_strand_id
1 'polypeptide(L)'
;MKFEKTIRLATVLVLSSSLAFASAGGSDKNDKKDKANAKQTIDSGSFGVFVNGQRLATETFTVQQESGVSVIKSQVKETAAADPATQNSNLEINSSGDLLRYEWNQSSGGSLSVLPSNDFLLERITAAGSAKPAEKPFLMPSTSSILDNNFFVHREVLLWRYLAATCKPEGGNLKCQQGPTTFGVLVPQDQTSMSIRLEVVGREKVTIRGAERELLRLNLTGENSEWALWVDDHDQFKLMRVSIPADHTEVVRD
;
A
#
# COMPACT_ATOMS: atom_id res chain seq x y z
N MET A 1 -46.13 35.11 -20.14
CA MET A 1 -46.39 34.64 -21.52
C MET A 1 -46.16 33.13 -21.50
N LYS A 2 -47.26 32.37 -21.52
CA LYS A 2 -47.29 30.91 -21.53
C LYS A 2 -47.04 30.42 -22.96
N PHE A 3 -46.25 29.37 -23.12
CA PHE A 3 -46.34 28.50 -24.30
C PHE A 3 -46.27 27.05 -23.83
N GLU A 4 -47.45 26.46 -23.81
CA GLU A 4 -47.67 25.01 -23.86
C GLU A 4 -47.46 24.52 -25.30
N LYS A 5 -46.84 23.39 -25.48
CA LYS A 5 -46.98 22.56 -26.69
C LYS A 5 -46.92 21.08 -26.35
N THR A 6 -48.00 20.55 -26.21
CA THR A 6 -48.79 19.37 -26.63
C THR A 6 -48.01 18.22 -27.26
N ILE A 7 -48.23 17.10 -26.62
CA ILE A 7 -47.95 15.69 -26.88
C ILE A 7 -48.42 15.24 -28.28
N ARG A 8 -47.66 14.37 -28.93
CA ARG A 8 -48.22 13.34 -29.83
C ARG A 8 -47.61 11.97 -29.52
N LEU A 9 -48.49 11.12 -29.00
CA LEU A 9 -48.39 9.68 -28.88
C LEU A 9 -48.42 9.03 -30.25
N ALA A 10 -47.51 8.18 -30.62
CA ALA A 10 -47.61 7.27 -31.75
C ALA A 10 -47.39 5.84 -31.24
N THR A 11 -48.46 5.13 -31.10
CA THR A 11 -48.56 3.69 -30.83
C THR A 11 -48.24 2.97 -32.15
N VAL A 12 -47.21 2.15 -32.17
CA VAL A 12 -47.01 1.12 -33.21
C VAL A 12 -47.02 -0.24 -32.56
N LEU A 13 -48.05 -0.96 -32.86
CA LEU A 13 -48.26 -2.37 -32.58
C LEU A 13 -47.58 -3.18 -33.70
N VAL A 14 -46.64 -4.05 -33.38
CA VAL A 14 -46.19 -5.10 -34.30
C VAL A 14 -46.16 -6.45 -33.61
N LEU A 15 -46.87 -7.36 -34.25
CA LEU A 15 -47.15 -8.72 -33.84
C LEU A 15 -45.91 -9.63 -33.71
N SER A 16 -46.02 -10.45 -32.75
CA SER A 16 -45.43 -11.79 -32.49
C SER A 16 -44.89 -12.61 -33.66
N SER A 17 -43.73 -13.17 -33.50
CA SER A 17 -43.44 -14.53 -33.94
C SER A 17 -42.46 -15.21 -32.95
N SER A 18 -43.02 -16.18 -32.27
CA SER A 18 -42.33 -17.08 -31.33
C SER A 18 -41.43 -18.06 -32.11
N LEU A 19 -40.14 -18.01 -31.90
CA LEU A 19 -39.25 -19.11 -32.25
C LEU A 19 -38.52 -19.51 -30.96
N ALA A 20 -38.98 -20.61 -30.41
CA ALA A 20 -38.33 -21.32 -29.31
C ALA A 20 -37.04 -21.96 -29.82
N PHE A 21 -35.91 -21.42 -29.44
CA PHE A 21 -34.64 -22.16 -29.45
C PHE A 21 -34.32 -22.56 -28.01
N ALA A 22 -34.43 -23.84 -27.79
CA ALA A 22 -33.88 -24.49 -26.61
C ALA A 22 -32.35 -24.40 -26.74
N SER A 23 -31.74 -23.50 -26.02
CA SER A 23 -30.28 -23.48 -25.79
C SER A 23 -30.00 -24.15 -24.46
N ALA A 24 -29.32 -25.27 -24.52
CA ALA A 24 -28.76 -25.98 -23.40
C ALA A 24 -27.95 -25.01 -22.48
N GLY A 25 -28.32 -25.00 -21.18
CA GLY A 25 -27.59 -24.24 -20.18
C GLY A 25 -26.17 -24.78 -20.00
N GLY A 26 -25.22 -24.09 -20.59
CA GLY A 26 -23.80 -24.22 -20.30
C GLY A 26 -23.47 -23.33 -19.11
N SER A 27 -22.92 -23.92 -18.11
CA SER A 27 -22.60 -23.42 -16.78
C SER A 27 -21.64 -22.24 -16.79
N ASP A 28 -22.15 -21.01 -16.61
CA ASP A 28 -21.40 -19.74 -16.38
C ASP A 28 -20.79 -19.63 -14.96
N LYS A 29 -20.60 -20.73 -14.26
CA LYS A 29 -20.03 -20.72 -12.90
C LYS A 29 -18.51 -20.77 -12.84
N ASN A 30 -17.84 -21.17 -13.92
CA ASN A 30 -16.37 -21.27 -13.94
C ASN A 30 -15.69 -19.93 -14.28
N ASP A 31 -16.26 -19.09 -15.16
CA ASP A 31 -15.65 -17.82 -15.56
C ASP A 31 -15.52 -16.79 -14.43
N LYS A 32 -16.38 -16.85 -13.39
CA LYS A 32 -16.26 -15.97 -12.22
C LYS A 32 -15.17 -16.40 -11.25
N LYS A 33 -14.85 -17.69 -11.20
CA LYS A 33 -13.83 -18.24 -10.31
C LYS A 33 -12.43 -17.98 -10.85
N ASP A 34 -12.26 -18.04 -12.17
CA ASP A 34 -10.99 -17.78 -12.82
C ASP A 34 -10.59 -16.27 -12.80
N LYS A 35 -11.58 -15.38 -12.86
CA LYS A 35 -11.35 -13.93 -12.70
C LYS A 35 -10.96 -13.52 -11.27
N ALA A 36 -11.44 -14.24 -10.27
CA ALA A 36 -11.09 -13.97 -8.86
C ALA A 36 -9.67 -14.41 -8.49
N ASN A 37 -9.08 -15.31 -9.27
CA ASN A 37 -7.72 -15.85 -9.06
C ASN A 37 -6.66 -15.22 -9.97
N ALA A 38 -7.04 -14.33 -10.89
CA ALA A 38 -6.10 -13.68 -11.78
C ALA A 38 -5.21 -12.70 -11.00
N LYS A 39 -3.91 -12.77 -11.23
CA LYS A 39 -2.92 -11.83 -10.70
C LYS A 39 -3.23 -10.41 -11.18
N GLN A 40 -3.47 -9.51 -10.24
CA GLN A 40 -3.78 -8.10 -10.51
C GLN A 40 -2.68 -7.21 -9.94
N THR A 41 -2.20 -6.26 -10.74
CA THR A 41 -1.35 -5.17 -10.22
C THR A 41 -2.26 -4.11 -9.60
N ILE A 42 -2.10 -3.89 -8.30
CA ILE A 42 -2.84 -2.89 -7.53
C ILE A 42 -2.16 -1.53 -7.67
N ASP A 43 -0.83 -1.50 -7.52
CA ASP A 43 -0.03 -0.30 -7.68
C ASP A 43 1.39 -0.64 -8.14
N SER A 44 2.04 0.34 -8.77
CA SER A 44 3.45 0.27 -9.13
C SER A 44 3.99 1.68 -9.34
N GLY A 45 5.27 1.86 -9.09
CA GLY A 45 5.89 3.17 -9.27
C GLY A 45 7.28 3.26 -8.70
N SER A 46 7.71 4.49 -8.47
CA SER A 46 8.95 4.79 -7.78
C SER A 46 8.81 5.99 -6.85
N PHE A 47 9.68 6.02 -5.85
CA PHE A 47 9.87 7.14 -4.94
C PHE A 47 11.30 7.67 -5.05
N GLY A 48 11.45 8.97 -5.17
CA GLY A 48 12.73 9.65 -4.95
C GLY A 48 12.89 9.96 -3.46
N VAL A 49 14.01 9.57 -2.88
CA VAL A 49 14.39 9.89 -1.50
C VAL A 49 15.38 11.03 -1.50
N PHE A 50 15.03 12.14 -0.86
CA PHE A 50 15.81 13.36 -0.82
C PHE A 50 16.18 13.68 0.63
N VAL A 51 17.44 14.06 0.87
CA VAL A 51 17.91 14.59 2.15
C VAL A 51 18.54 15.96 1.88
N ASN A 52 18.10 16.97 2.62
CA ASN A 52 18.51 18.38 2.37
C ASN A 52 18.32 18.81 0.90
N GLY A 53 17.24 18.31 0.25
CA GLY A 53 16.94 18.62 -1.16
C GLY A 53 17.76 17.85 -2.20
N GLN A 54 18.73 17.03 -1.81
CA GLN A 54 19.53 16.21 -2.71
C GLN A 54 18.96 14.79 -2.78
N ARG A 55 18.74 14.28 -3.98
CA ARG A 55 18.29 12.88 -4.19
C ARG A 55 19.42 11.91 -3.84
N LEU A 56 19.20 11.07 -2.83
CA LEU A 56 20.16 10.07 -2.37
C LEU A 56 19.83 8.65 -2.84
N ALA A 57 18.55 8.36 -3.03
CA ALA A 57 18.12 7.02 -3.45
C ALA A 57 16.85 7.07 -4.29
N THR A 58 16.60 5.98 -4.98
CA THR A 58 15.33 5.70 -5.64
C THR A 58 14.81 4.34 -5.17
N GLU A 59 13.58 4.31 -4.71
CA GLU A 59 12.83 3.09 -4.49
C GLU A 59 11.94 2.82 -5.71
N THR A 60 11.98 1.61 -6.27
CA THR A 60 11.02 1.13 -7.27
C THR A 60 10.21 -0.01 -6.67
N PHE A 61 8.90 -0.03 -6.90
CA PHE A 61 8.04 -1.03 -6.28
C PHE A 61 6.89 -1.49 -7.17
N THR A 62 6.34 -2.65 -6.80
CA THR A 62 5.09 -3.21 -7.32
C THR A 62 4.28 -3.81 -6.19
N VAL A 63 2.96 -3.58 -6.22
CA VAL A 63 1.98 -4.23 -5.36
C VAL A 63 1.06 -5.08 -6.24
N GLN A 64 1.04 -6.37 -6.00
CA GLN A 64 0.24 -7.33 -6.76
C GLN A 64 -0.66 -8.11 -5.81
N GLN A 65 -1.84 -8.45 -6.28
CA GLN A 65 -2.79 -9.28 -5.52
C GLN A 65 -3.17 -10.49 -6.35
N GLU A 66 -3.17 -11.67 -5.70
CA GLU A 66 -3.59 -12.92 -6.28
C GLU A 66 -4.19 -13.81 -5.19
N SER A 67 -5.38 -14.36 -5.42
CA SER A 67 -6.03 -15.31 -4.49
C SER A 67 -6.11 -14.84 -3.04
N GLY A 68 -6.30 -13.53 -2.80
CA GLY A 68 -6.41 -12.95 -1.46
C GLY A 68 -5.07 -12.71 -0.75
N VAL A 69 -3.95 -12.91 -1.44
CA VAL A 69 -2.61 -12.55 -0.97
C VAL A 69 -2.13 -11.32 -1.73
N SER A 70 -1.65 -10.32 -1.01
CA SER A 70 -0.96 -9.18 -1.60
C SER A 70 0.55 -9.36 -1.46
N VAL A 71 1.27 -9.20 -2.57
CA VAL A 71 2.72 -9.31 -2.66
C VAL A 71 3.28 -7.95 -3.02
N ILE A 72 4.05 -7.38 -2.13
CA ILE A 72 4.69 -6.07 -2.27
C ILE A 72 6.19 -6.30 -2.46
N LYS A 73 6.68 -6.01 -3.66
CA LYS A 73 8.11 -6.09 -3.99
C LYS A 73 8.65 -4.69 -4.15
N SER A 74 9.80 -4.44 -3.55
CA SER A 74 10.48 -3.17 -3.67
C SER A 74 11.99 -3.35 -3.77
N GLN A 75 12.62 -2.40 -4.48
CA GLN A 75 14.05 -2.29 -4.61
C GLN A 75 14.45 -0.83 -4.36
N VAL A 76 15.39 -0.63 -3.45
CA VAL A 76 16.04 0.66 -3.20
C VAL A 76 17.44 0.63 -3.79
N LYS A 77 17.78 1.66 -4.56
CA LYS A 77 19.10 1.87 -5.15
C LYS A 77 19.63 3.25 -4.77
N GLU A 78 20.80 3.29 -4.19
CA GLU A 78 21.51 4.54 -3.90
C GLU A 78 21.94 5.22 -5.20
N THR A 79 21.92 6.56 -5.22
CA THR A 79 22.20 7.36 -6.44
C THR A 79 23.66 7.83 -6.51
N ALA A 80 24.34 7.99 -5.36
CA ALA A 80 25.60 8.71 -5.26
C ALA A 80 26.87 7.84 -5.30
N ALA A 81 26.77 6.51 -5.29
CA ALA A 81 27.94 5.64 -5.27
C ALA A 81 28.34 5.18 -6.68
N ALA A 82 29.65 4.97 -6.92
CA ALA A 82 30.15 4.39 -8.16
C ALA A 82 29.67 2.95 -8.38
N ASP A 83 29.48 2.20 -7.28
CA ASP A 83 28.84 0.88 -7.24
C ASP A 83 27.71 0.95 -6.18
N PRO A 84 26.50 1.37 -6.59
CA PRO A 84 25.44 1.65 -5.65
C PRO A 84 24.93 0.38 -4.99
N ALA A 85 24.88 0.38 -3.66
CA ALA A 85 24.22 -0.66 -2.91
C ALA A 85 22.75 -0.76 -3.32
N THR A 86 22.30 -1.99 -3.53
CA THR A 86 20.91 -2.31 -3.86
C THR A 86 20.34 -3.15 -2.74
N GLN A 87 19.17 -2.73 -2.24
CA GLN A 87 18.39 -3.47 -1.25
C GLN A 87 17.07 -3.90 -1.88
N ASN A 88 16.63 -5.11 -1.58
CA ASN A 88 15.36 -5.62 -2.06
C ASN A 88 14.50 -6.06 -0.88
N SER A 89 13.20 -5.86 -0.98
CA SER A 89 12.21 -6.38 -0.05
C SER A 89 11.09 -7.12 -0.77
N ASN A 90 10.53 -8.12 -0.09
CA ASN A 90 9.34 -8.85 -0.48
C ASN A 90 8.45 -9.00 0.76
N LEU A 91 7.31 -8.32 0.78
CA LEU A 91 6.31 -8.38 1.85
C LEU A 91 5.06 -9.06 1.33
N GLU A 92 4.62 -10.11 2.02
CA GLU A 92 3.40 -10.85 1.72
C GLU A 92 2.41 -10.69 2.88
N ILE A 93 1.19 -10.27 2.56
CA ILE A 93 0.10 -10.10 3.51
C ILE A 93 -1.17 -10.76 2.97
N ASN A 94 -2.04 -11.22 3.87
CA ASN A 94 -3.35 -11.75 3.50
C ASN A 94 -4.35 -10.61 3.22
N SER A 95 -5.59 -10.97 2.86
CA SER A 95 -6.67 -10.02 2.58
C SER A 95 -7.10 -9.16 3.78
N SER A 96 -6.75 -9.56 5.02
CA SER A 96 -6.97 -8.79 6.24
C SER A 96 -5.80 -7.85 6.56
N GLY A 97 -4.72 -7.91 5.77
CA GLY A 97 -3.49 -7.16 6.00
C GLY A 97 -2.55 -7.80 7.03
N ASP A 98 -2.79 -9.07 7.42
CA ASP A 98 -1.91 -9.76 8.35
C ASP A 98 -0.67 -10.27 7.64
N LEU A 99 0.46 -10.21 8.33
CA LEU A 99 1.75 -10.68 7.82
C LEU A 99 1.72 -12.18 7.53
N LEU A 100 2.08 -12.56 6.31
CA LEU A 100 2.38 -13.93 5.92
C LEU A 100 3.88 -14.18 5.88
N ARG A 101 4.63 -13.23 5.32
CA ARG A 101 6.07 -13.31 5.17
C ARG A 101 6.66 -11.94 4.89
N TYR A 102 7.87 -11.69 5.36
CA TYR A 102 8.73 -10.60 4.95
C TYR A 102 10.14 -11.11 4.67
N GLU A 103 10.75 -10.62 3.61
CA GLU A 103 12.14 -10.92 3.25
C GLU A 103 12.84 -9.64 2.81
N TRP A 104 14.10 -9.54 3.18
CA TRP A 104 15.01 -8.49 2.76
C TRP A 104 16.38 -9.07 2.40
N ASN A 105 17.04 -8.49 1.41
CA ASN A 105 18.42 -8.78 1.08
C ASN A 105 19.10 -7.54 0.48
N GLN A 106 20.43 -7.53 0.54
CA GLN A 106 21.23 -6.48 -0.10
C GLN A 106 22.33 -7.06 -0.97
N SER A 107 22.77 -6.29 -1.99
CA SER A 107 23.76 -6.73 -2.98
C SER A 107 25.15 -7.01 -2.38
N SER A 108 25.52 -6.35 -1.28
CA SER A 108 26.77 -6.59 -0.56
C SER A 108 26.75 -7.86 0.30
N GLY A 109 25.66 -8.62 0.29
CA GLY A 109 25.42 -9.79 1.12
C GLY A 109 24.65 -9.42 2.39
N GLY A 110 24.12 -10.45 3.02
CA GLY A 110 23.17 -10.30 4.13
C GLY A 110 21.72 -10.43 3.67
N SER A 111 20.94 -11.07 4.50
CA SER A 111 19.50 -11.26 4.30
C SER A 111 18.79 -11.36 5.63
N LEU A 112 17.49 -11.08 5.58
CA LEU A 112 16.61 -11.13 6.72
C LEU A 112 15.26 -11.70 6.28
N SER A 113 14.62 -12.48 7.14
CA SER A 113 13.24 -12.90 6.96
C SER A 113 12.46 -12.79 8.26
N VAL A 114 11.16 -12.47 8.16
CA VAL A 114 10.23 -12.47 9.29
C VAL A 114 9.05 -13.35 8.92
N LEU A 115 8.73 -14.28 9.80
CA LEU A 115 7.63 -15.22 9.64
C LEU A 115 6.78 -15.26 10.92
N PRO A 116 5.44 -15.31 10.80
CA PRO A 116 4.59 -15.65 11.94
C PRO A 116 4.92 -17.06 12.46
N SER A 117 5.01 -17.20 13.77
CA SER A 117 5.26 -18.46 14.45
C SER A 117 4.43 -18.51 15.75
N ASN A 118 3.24 -19.12 15.70
CA ASN A 118 2.26 -19.08 16.78
C ASN A 118 1.91 -17.64 17.20
N ASP A 119 2.19 -17.26 18.45
CA ASP A 119 1.86 -15.94 19.02
C ASP A 119 2.97 -14.90 18.90
N PHE A 120 4.00 -15.16 18.08
CA PHE A 120 5.12 -14.26 17.90
C PHE A 120 5.56 -14.18 16.43
N LEU A 121 6.36 -13.17 16.11
CA LEU A 121 7.08 -13.07 14.84
C LEU A 121 8.51 -13.55 15.04
N LEU A 122 8.94 -14.48 14.21
CA LEU A 122 10.32 -14.98 14.22
C LEU A 122 11.13 -14.30 13.12
N GLU A 123 12.10 -13.51 13.52
CA GLU A 123 13.08 -12.92 12.63
C GLU A 123 14.31 -13.82 12.51
N ARG A 124 14.79 -14.01 11.28
CA ARG A 124 16.04 -14.71 10.95
C ARG A 124 16.93 -13.78 10.16
N ILE A 125 18.13 -13.54 10.68
CA ILE A 125 19.12 -12.65 10.07
C ILE A 125 20.36 -13.46 9.71
N THR A 126 20.77 -13.36 8.44
CA THR A 126 22.02 -13.92 7.95
C THR A 126 22.94 -12.76 7.59
N ALA A 127 23.98 -12.54 8.37
CA ALA A 127 24.99 -11.52 8.05
C ALA A 127 25.80 -11.92 6.82
N ALA A 128 26.35 -10.94 6.10
CA ALA A 128 27.22 -11.18 4.96
C ALA A 128 28.37 -12.12 5.35
N GLY A 129 28.58 -13.17 4.57
CA GLY A 129 29.62 -14.19 4.81
C GLY A 129 29.30 -15.20 5.94
N SER A 130 28.15 -15.08 6.60
CA SER A 130 27.72 -16.07 7.61
C SER A 130 26.96 -17.22 6.97
N ALA A 131 27.26 -18.46 7.39
CA ALA A 131 26.53 -19.66 6.97
C ALA A 131 25.33 -19.98 7.86
N LYS A 132 25.21 -19.33 9.04
CA LYS A 132 24.14 -19.60 10.01
C LYS A 132 23.35 -18.33 10.30
N PRO A 133 22.01 -18.37 10.19
CA PRO A 133 21.17 -17.27 10.62
C PRO A 133 21.17 -17.17 12.16
N ALA A 134 21.08 -15.94 12.66
CA ALA A 134 20.66 -15.65 14.01
C ALA A 134 19.12 -15.53 14.04
N GLU A 135 18.49 -16.02 15.10
CA GLU A 135 17.04 -15.96 15.27
C GLU A 135 16.68 -15.05 16.45
N LYS A 136 15.65 -14.22 16.24
CA LYS A 136 15.12 -13.34 17.27
C LYS A 136 13.59 -13.40 17.25
N PRO A 137 12.95 -13.86 18.33
CA PRO A 137 11.51 -13.79 18.47
C PRO A 137 11.07 -12.42 18.96
N PHE A 138 9.94 -11.92 18.39
CA PHE A 138 9.22 -10.74 18.86
C PHE A 138 7.82 -11.16 19.32
N LEU A 139 7.45 -10.82 20.54
CA LEU A 139 6.13 -11.12 21.08
C LEU A 139 5.10 -10.17 20.43
N MET A 140 4.79 -10.44 19.19
CA MET A 140 3.91 -9.65 18.34
C MET A 140 3.04 -10.59 17.50
N PRO A 141 1.73 -10.32 17.36
CA PRO A 141 0.86 -11.12 16.52
C PRO A 141 1.14 -10.88 15.03
N SER A 142 0.69 -11.79 14.16
CA SER A 142 0.74 -11.64 12.69
C SER A 142 -0.02 -10.41 12.18
N THR A 143 -0.94 -9.87 12.98
CA THR A 143 -1.64 -8.61 12.72
C THR A 143 -0.74 -7.37 12.85
N SER A 144 0.52 -7.52 13.27
CA SER A 144 1.49 -6.43 13.26
C SER A 144 1.97 -6.13 11.84
N SER A 145 2.33 -4.88 11.59
CA SER A 145 2.80 -4.45 10.27
C SER A 145 4.32 -4.42 10.20
N ILE A 146 4.88 -4.68 9.04
CA ILE A 146 6.28 -4.40 8.75
C ILE A 146 6.40 -2.92 8.34
N LEU A 147 7.32 -2.20 8.99
CA LEU A 147 7.61 -0.81 8.67
C LEU A 147 9.14 -0.63 8.54
N ASP A 148 9.69 -1.24 7.50
CA ASP A 148 11.11 -1.11 7.22
C ASP A 148 11.50 0.33 6.88
N ASN A 149 12.63 0.81 7.40
CA ASN A 149 13.05 2.21 7.29
C ASN A 149 13.40 2.61 5.86
N ASN A 150 13.86 1.68 5.04
CA ASN A 150 14.35 1.95 3.69
C ASN A 150 13.27 1.83 2.60
N PHE A 151 12.11 1.23 2.92
CA PHE A 151 11.06 0.98 1.92
C PHE A 151 9.80 1.78 2.22
N PHE A 152 9.56 2.84 1.46
CA PHE A 152 8.44 3.75 1.67
C PHE A 152 7.11 3.16 1.22
N VAL A 153 7.11 2.18 0.31
CA VAL A 153 5.91 1.43 -0.05
C VAL A 153 5.26 0.71 1.15
N HIS A 154 6.03 0.34 2.19
CA HIS A 154 5.46 -0.24 3.41
C HIS A 154 4.55 0.76 4.15
N ARG A 155 4.84 2.07 4.04
CA ARG A 155 3.98 3.13 4.60
C ARG A 155 2.68 3.26 3.82
N GLU A 156 2.72 3.07 2.51
CA GLU A 156 1.53 3.05 1.67
C GLU A 156 0.61 1.88 2.05
N VAL A 157 1.16 0.67 2.22
CA VAL A 157 0.40 -0.50 2.66
C VAL A 157 -0.21 -0.31 4.06
N LEU A 158 0.55 0.29 4.98
CA LEU A 158 0.06 0.62 6.32
C LEU A 158 -1.06 1.66 6.27
N LEU A 159 -0.96 2.66 5.39
CA LEU A 159 -2.01 3.64 5.16
C LEU A 159 -3.30 3.00 4.65
N TRP A 160 -3.22 2.10 3.68
CA TRP A 160 -4.40 1.39 3.18
C TRP A 160 -5.09 0.60 4.28
N ARG A 161 -4.31 -0.05 5.13
CA ARG A 161 -4.84 -0.77 6.29
C ARG A 161 -5.52 0.17 7.28
N TYR A 162 -4.89 1.30 7.60
CA TYR A 162 -5.49 2.34 8.45
C TYR A 162 -6.81 2.84 7.86
N LEU A 163 -6.82 3.23 6.58
CA LEU A 163 -8.01 3.75 5.91
C LEU A 163 -9.15 2.73 5.88
N ALA A 164 -8.83 1.46 5.59
CA ALA A 164 -9.81 0.37 5.60
C ALA A 164 -10.42 0.13 6.99
N ALA A 165 -9.63 0.30 8.06
CA ALA A 165 -10.09 0.09 9.43
C ALA A 165 -10.89 1.27 9.99
N THR A 166 -10.58 2.51 9.59
CA THR A 166 -11.06 3.72 10.25
C THR A 166 -11.98 4.59 9.40
N CYS A 167 -11.97 4.42 8.08
CA CYS A 167 -12.67 5.30 7.16
C CYS A 167 -13.78 4.57 6.40
N LYS A 168 -14.85 5.30 6.08
CA LYS A 168 -15.96 4.80 5.26
C LYS A 168 -16.28 5.81 4.16
N PRO A 169 -16.63 5.37 2.96
CA PRO A 169 -17.10 6.25 1.91
C PRO A 169 -18.48 6.82 2.30
N GLU A 170 -18.65 8.15 2.25
CA GLU A 170 -19.89 8.85 2.53
C GLU A 170 -20.07 10.02 1.56
N GLY A 171 -21.09 9.98 0.73
CA GLY A 171 -21.42 11.07 -0.21
C GLY A 171 -20.33 11.42 -1.23
N GLY A 172 -19.52 10.45 -1.65
CA GLY A 172 -18.38 10.66 -2.56
C GLY A 172 -17.10 11.14 -1.88
N ASN A 173 -17.12 11.31 -0.56
CA ASN A 173 -15.96 11.65 0.27
C ASN A 173 -15.61 10.49 1.21
N LEU A 174 -14.42 10.56 1.77
CA LEU A 174 -13.98 9.62 2.79
C LEU A 174 -14.26 10.23 4.17
N LYS A 175 -15.07 9.56 4.98
CA LYS A 175 -15.30 9.92 6.39
C LYS A 175 -14.54 8.97 7.29
N CYS A 176 -13.56 9.48 8.00
CA CYS A 176 -12.72 8.73 8.92
C CYS A 176 -13.14 8.98 10.36
N GLN A 177 -12.85 8.01 11.24
CA GLN A 177 -12.97 8.20 12.68
C GLN A 177 -12.03 9.31 13.12
N GLN A 178 -12.47 10.11 14.07
CA GLN A 178 -11.63 11.15 14.66
C GLN A 178 -10.61 10.55 15.63
N GLY A 179 -9.42 11.14 15.63
CA GLY A 179 -8.31 10.76 16.50
C GLY A 179 -7.43 9.63 15.97
N PRO A 180 -6.31 9.40 16.64
CA PRO A 180 -5.29 8.48 16.18
C PRO A 180 -5.69 7.01 16.38
N THR A 181 -5.27 6.15 15.46
CA THR A 181 -5.34 4.69 15.58
C THR A 181 -3.94 4.14 15.77
N THR A 182 -3.78 3.23 16.74
CA THR A 182 -2.49 2.64 17.09
C THR A 182 -2.29 1.33 16.34
N PHE A 183 -1.07 1.14 15.81
CA PHE A 183 -0.61 -0.09 15.18
C PHE A 183 0.69 -0.57 15.82
N GLY A 184 0.79 -1.87 16.06
CA GLY A 184 2.07 -2.52 16.33
C GLY A 184 2.86 -2.68 15.04
N VAL A 185 4.12 -2.26 15.03
CA VAL A 185 5.01 -2.41 13.88
C VAL A 185 6.32 -3.06 14.29
N LEU A 186 6.86 -3.86 13.39
CA LEU A 186 8.22 -4.38 13.46
C LEU A 186 9.06 -3.63 12.42
N VAL A 187 10.22 -3.13 12.87
CA VAL A 187 11.27 -2.55 12.01
C VAL A 187 12.40 -3.58 11.94
N PRO A 188 12.40 -4.46 10.92
CA PRO A 188 13.25 -5.65 10.95
C PRO A 188 14.74 -5.32 10.95
N GLN A 189 15.19 -4.38 10.11
CA GLN A 189 16.61 -4.04 10.02
C GLN A 189 17.18 -3.48 11.33
N ASP A 190 16.36 -2.79 12.12
CA ASP A 190 16.74 -2.27 13.44
C ASP A 190 16.49 -3.30 14.54
N GLN A 191 15.87 -4.44 14.21
CA GLN A 191 15.48 -5.48 15.16
C GLN A 191 14.65 -4.93 16.32
N THR A 192 13.77 -3.98 16.04
CA THR A 192 12.92 -3.30 17.03
C THR A 192 11.45 -3.43 16.72
N SER A 193 10.65 -3.44 17.77
CA SER A 193 9.20 -3.37 17.69
C SER A 193 8.73 -2.13 18.44
N MET A 194 7.71 -1.47 17.89
CA MET A 194 7.16 -0.27 18.51
C MET A 194 5.68 -0.12 18.21
N SER A 195 5.02 0.77 18.92
CA SER A 195 3.68 1.24 18.60
C SER A 195 3.78 2.57 17.86
N ILE A 196 3.02 2.68 16.77
CA ILE A 196 2.86 3.92 16.03
C ILE A 196 1.40 4.33 16.02
N ARG A 197 1.14 5.62 15.83
CA ARG A 197 -0.19 6.20 15.71
C ARG A 197 -0.33 6.85 14.34
N LEU A 198 -1.47 6.59 13.70
CA LEU A 198 -1.86 7.23 12.45
C LEU A 198 -3.17 7.98 12.67
N GLU A 199 -3.25 9.19 12.12
CA GLU A 199 -4.48 9.98 12.10
C GLU A 199 -4.58 10.82 10.82
N VAL A 200 -5.79 11.00 10.33
CA VAL A 200 -6.10 11.97 9.27
C VAL A 200 -6.14 13.37 9.88
N VAL A 201 -5.32 14.27 9.35
CA VAL A 201 -5.28 15.68 9.78
C VAL A 201 -6.27 16.53 8.96
N GLY A 202 -6.38 16.27 7.66
CA GLY A 202 -7.25 17.01 6.75
C GLY A 202 -6.72 17.01 5.31
N ARG A 203 -7.19 17.95 4.50
CA ARG A 203 -6.69 18.16 3.14
C ARG A 203 -5.71 19.32 3.11
N GLU A 204 -4.69 19.18 2.29
CA GLU A 204 -3.65 20.19 2.13
C GLU A 204 -3.25 20.30 0.66
N LYS A 205 -3.06 21.53 0.20
CA LYS A 205 -2.47 21.78 -1.11
C LYS A 205 -0.96 21.71 -1.02
N VAL A 206 -0.38 20.81 -1.77
CA VAL A 206 1.08 20.60 -1.82
C VAL A 206 1.56 20.56 -3.26
N THR A 207 2.79 21.00 -3.46
CA THR A 207 3.44 20.91 -4.76
C THR A 207 4.15 19.56 -4.88
N ILE A 208 3.71 18.76 -5.85
CA ILE A 208 4.35 17.50 -6.23
C ILE A 208 4.85 17.63 -7.66
N ARG A 209 6.18 17.53 -7.87
CA ARG A 209 6.80 17.60 -9.20
C ARG A 209 6.41 18.88 -9.99
N GLY A 210 6.31 20.00 -9.29
CA GLY A 210 5.96 21.30 -9.90
C GLY A 210 4.46 21.51 -10.14
N ALA A 211 3.61 20.54 -9.85
CA ALA A 211 2.15 20.67 -9.93
C ALA A 211 1.53 20.78 -8.53
N GLU A 212 0.65 21.75 -8.31
CA GLU A 212 -0.15 21.85 -7.10
C GLU A 212 -1.23 20.77 -7.11
N ARG A 213 -1.34 20.02 -6.00
CA ARG A 213 -2.36 18.99 -5.78
C ARG A 213 -2.97 19.16 -4.40
N GLU A 214 -4.26 18.93 -4.28
CA GLU A 214 -4.94 18.81 -3.00
C GLU A 214 -4.93 17.35 -2.57
N LEU A 215 -4.24 17.04 -1.49
CA LEU A 215 -4.03 15.67 -1.00
C LEU A 215 -4.54 15.52 0.43
N LEU A 216 -4.89 14.30 0.79
CA LEU A 216 -5.22 13.94 2.16
C LEU A 216 -3.92 13.86 2.97
N ARG A 217 -3.81 14.66 4.03
CA ARG A 217 -2.68 14.63 4.95
C ARG A 217 -2.96 13.74 6.14
N LEU A 218 -1.99 12.90 6.47
CA LEU A 218 -1.99 12.09 7.68
C LEU A 218 -0.70 12.36 8.46
N ASN A 219 -0.80 12.24 9.79
CA ASN A 219 0.38 12.17 10.66
C ASN A 219 0.61 10.73 11.08
N LEU A 220 1.86 10.28 10.99
CA LEU A 220 2.37 9.06 11.57
C LEU A 220 3.32 9.44 12.72
N THR A 221 2.99 9.03 13.94
CA THR A 221 3.75 9.39 15.14
C THR A 221 4.23 8.11 15.84
N GLY A 222 5.52 7.99 16.05
CA GLY A 222 6.17 7.00 16.92
C GLY A 222 6.60 7.62 18.24
N GLU A 223 7.41 6.90 19.02
CA GLU A 223 7.90 7.40 20.31
C GLU A 223 8.75 8.67 20.17
N ASN A 224 9.63 8.70 19.17
CA ASN A 224 10.56 9.80 18.92
C ASN A 224 10.55 10.28 17.46
N SER A 225 9.49 9.98 16.72
CA SER A 225 9.39 10.30 15.31
C SER A 225 8.00 10.83 14.98
N GLU A 226 7.97 11.84 14.13
CA GLU A 226 6.75 12.38 13.54
C GLU A 226 6.99 12.54 12.05
N TRP A 227 6.09 11.95 11.26
CA TRP A 227 6.14 11.97 9.81
C TRP A 227 4.83 12.50 9.26
N ALA A 228 4.90 13.36 8.28
CA ALA A 228 3.74 13.79 7.52
C ALA A 228 3.67 12.97 6.22
N LEU A 229 2.46 12.48 5.92
CA LEU A 229 2.17 11.63 4.77
C LEU A 229 1.07 12.30 3.95
N TRP A 230 1.22 12.39 2.63
CA TRP A 230 0.21 12.92 1.71
C TRP A 230 -0.22 11.85 0.72
N VAL A 231 -1.53 11.65 0.64
CA VAL A 231 -2.17 10.57 -0.11
C VAL A 231 -3.14 11.15 -1.13
N ASP A 232 -3.08 10.65 -2.35
CA ASP A 232 -4.06 10.95 -3.38
C ASP A 232 -5.29 10.05 -3.22
N ASP A 233 -6.32 10.55 -2.56
CA ASP A 233 -7.56 9.80 -2.29
C ASP A 233 -8.49 9.72 -3.52
N HIS A 234 -8.15 10.38 -4.61
CA HIS A 234 -8.83 10.25 -5.91
C HIS A 234 -8.19 9.19 -6.81
N ASP A 235 -6.95 8.75 -6.49
CA ASP A 235 -6.24 7.70 -7.22
C ASP A 235 -5.80 6.58 -6.27
N GLN A 236 -6.73 5.73 -5.86
CA GLN A 236 -6.51 4.50 -5.08
C GLN A 236 -5.75 4.71 -3.76
N PHE A 237 -5.81 5.91 -3.18
CA PHE A 237 -5.07 6.28 -1.97
C PHE A 237 -3.55 6.08 -2.07
N LYS A 238 -2.99 6.42 -3.22
CA LYS A 238 -1.55 6.33 -3.44
C LYS A 238 -0.78 7.31 -2.57
N LEU A 239 0.29 6.84 -1.97
CA LEU A 239 1.22 7.68 -1.24
C LEU A 239 1.99 8.55 -2.24
N MET A 240 1.87 9.88 -2.09
CA MET A 240 2.47 10.86 -3.00
C MET A 240 3.71 11.51 -2.41
N ARG A 241 3.72 11.74 -1.09
CA ARG A 241 4.83 12.38 -0.41
C ARG A 241 4.93 11.93 1.04
N VAL A 242 6.15 11.86 1.55
CA VAL A 242 6.47 11.71 2.98
C VAL A 242 7.44 12.82 3.36
N SER A 243 7.23 13.45 4.51
CA SER A 243 8.20 14.38 5.10
C SER A 243 8.59 13.90 6.49
N ILE A 244 9.89 13.85 6.74
CA ILE A 244 10.51 13.49 8.02
C ILE A 244 11.35 14.68 8.46
N PRO A 245 10.75 15.66 9.20
CA PRO A 245 11.42 16.91 9.52
C PRO A 245 12.71 16.74 10.33
N ALA A 246 12.76 15.74 11.22
CA ALA A 246 13.91 15.49 12.09
C ALA A 246 15.20 15.21 11.30
N ASP A 247 15.07 14.57 10.13
CA ASP A 247 16.21 14.16 9.30
C ASP A 247 16.32 14.99 8.02
N HIS A 248 15.51 16.04 7.88
CA HIS A 248 15.39 16.80 6.63
C HIS A 248 15.15 15.92 5.40
N THR A 249 14.42 14.83 5.60
CA THR A 249 14.14 13.85 4.55
C THR A 249 12.77 14.10 3.93
N GLU A 250 12.76 14.13 2.62
CA GLU A 250 11.57 14.19 1.78
C GLU A 250 11.56 12.99 0.85
N VAL A 251 10.41 12.33 0.73
CA VAL A 251 10.19 11.25 -0.22
C VAL A 251 9.03 11.64 -1.12
N VAL A 252 9.26 11.54 -2.41
CA VAL A 252 8.29 12.02 -3.40
C VAL A 252 8.09 10.93 -4.45
N ARG A 253 6.82 10.64 -4.76
CA ARG A 253 6.47 9.72 -5.84
C ARG A 253 6.87 10.33 -7.20
N ASP A 254 7.62 9.57 -8.02
CA ASP A 254 8.11 9.98 -9.34
C ASP A 254 7.03 9.95 -10.43
#